data_12f6a61441c23aad9b069c9ab7f70131
#
_entry.id   12f6a61441c23aad9b069c9ab7f70131
#
_cell.length_a   1.000
_cell.length_b   1.000
_cell.length_c   1.000
_cell.angle_alpha   90.00
_cell.angle_beta   90.00
_cell.angle_gamma   90.00
#
_symmetry.space_group_name_H-M   'P 1'
#
loop_
_entity.id
_entity.type
_entity.pdbx_description
1 polymer ?
#
loop_
_entity_poly.entity_id
_entity_poly.type
_entity_poly.pdbx_seq_one_letter_code
_entity_poly.pdbx_strand_id
1 'polypeptide(L)' 'MGAMKRQVSDILDMWCMGATIARISKATGLTPDVVEYVINEFGEDVMPA' A
#
# COMPACT_ATOMS: atom_id res chain seq x y z
N MET A 1 9.99 13.91 -9.10
CA MET A 1 9.45 13.41 -8.85
C MET A 1 8.84 12.72 -7.71
N GLY A 2 8.03 12.60 -7.12
CA GLY A 2 7.40 12.01 -6.01
C GLY A 2 6.45 10.89 -6.35
N ALA A 3 6.55 10.37 -7.56
CA ALA A 3 5.59 9.36 -7.98
C ALA A 3 5.62 8.13 -7.06
N MET A 4 6.80 7.69 -6.68
CA MET A 4 6.91 6.53 -5.81
C MET A 4 6.39 6.81 -4.42
N LYS A 5 6.65 7.99 -3.91
CA LYS A 5 6.14 8.36 -2.60
C LYS A 5 4.63 8.41 -2.59
N ARG A 6 4.05 8.89 -3.68
CA ARG A 6 2.61 8.97 -3.78
C ARG A 6 1.98 7.58 -3.79
N GLN A 7 2.60 6.63 -4.50
CA GLN A 7 2.07 5.28 -4.54
C GLN A 7 2.16 4.60 -3.19
N VAL A 8 3.27 4.80 -2.48
CA VAL A 8 3.41 4.24 -1.15
C VAL A 8 2.33 4.80 -0.23
N SER A 9 2.13 6.10 -0.27
CA SER A 9 1.13 6.74 0.55
C SER A 9 -0.28 6.20 0.24
N ASP A 10 -0.58 6.04 -1.03
CA ASP A 10 -1.88 5.51 -1.44
C ASP A 10 -2.09 4.08 -0.94
N ILE A 11 -1.04 3.27 -1.05
CA ILE A 11 -1.12 1.88 -0.61
C ILE A 11 -1.40 1.82 0.89
N LEU A 12 -0.65 2.59 1.65
CA LEU A 12 -0.81 2.58 3.10
C LEU A 12 -2.14 3.15 3.53
N ASP A 13 -2.62 4.14 2.82
CA ASP A 13 -3.92 4.73 3.10
C ASP A 13 -5.03 3.69 2.91
N MET A 14 -5.00 2.98 1.80
CA MET A 14 -5.97 1.92 1.54
C MET A 14 -5.85 0.80 2.57
N TRP A 15 -4.63 0.45 2.92
CA TRP A 15 -4.39 -0.59 3.92
C TRP A 15 -5.01 -0.20 5.25
N CYS A 16 -4.83 1.05 5.64
CA CYS A 16 -5.41 1.56 6.87
C CYS A 16 -6.93 1.52 6.85
N MET A 17 -7.51 1.65 5.66
CA MET A 17 -8.96 1.62 5.52
C MET A 17 -9.52 0.22 5.44
N GLY A 18 -8.65 -0.78 5.54
CA GLY A 18 -9.10 -2.16 5.55
C GLY A 18 -9.11 -2.85 4.20
N ALA A 19 -8.52 -2.25 3.19
CA ALA A 19 -8.48 -2.87 1.87
C ALA A 19 -7.52 -4.05 1.88
N THR A 20 -7.81 -5.04 1.03
CA THR A 20 -6.95 -6.20 0.89
C THR A 20 -5.83 -5.91 -0.08
N ILE A 21 -4.80 -6.75 -0.04
CA ILE A 21 -3.66 -6.61 -0.96
C ILE A 21 -4.15 -6.70 -2.41
N ALA A 22 -5.05 -7.63 -2.69
CA ALA A 22 -5.59 -7.78 -4.04
C ALA A 22 -6.31 -6.53 -4.50
N ARG A 23 -7.08 -5.94 -3.61
CA ARG A 23 -7.81 -4.73 -3.94
C ARG A 23 -6.87 -3.55 -4.19
N ILE A 24 -5.87 -3.40 -3.33
CA ILE A 24 -4.88 -2.33 -3.48
C ILE A 24 -4.12 -2.51 -4.78
N SER A 25 -3.71 -3.74 -5.07
CA SER A 25 -3.01 -4.05 -6.31
C SER A 25 -3.83 -3.62 -7.52
N LYS A 26 -5.10 -3.93 -7.51
CA LYS A 26 -5.98 -3.57 -8.61
C LYS A 26 -6.17 -2.07 -8.74
N ALA A 27 -6.32 -1.40 -7.61
CA ALA A 27 -6.56 0.04 -7.61
C ALA A 27 -5.34 0.82 -8.04
N THR A 28 -4.14 0.35 -7.67
CA THR A 28 -2.91 1.06 -7.99
C THR A 28 -2.27 0.62 -9.28
N GLY A 29 -2.68 -0.52 -9.81
CA GLY A 29 -2.07 -1.07 -11.02
C GLY A 29 -0.74 -1.76 -10.76
N LEU A 30 -0.41 -2.00 -9.50
CA LEU A 30 0.82 -2.68 -9.13
C LEU A 30 0.55 -4.17 -8.91
N THR A 31 1.63 -4.95 -8.88
CA THR A 31 1.48 -6.37 -8.59
C THR A 31 1.25 -6.57 -7.09
N PRO A 32 0.60 -7.67 -6.71
CA PRO A 32 0.42 -7.96 -5.28
C PRO A 32 1.74 -8.09 -4.53
N ASP A 33 2.78 -8.59 -5.20
CA ASP A 33 4.09 -8.70 -4.58
C ASP A 33 4.64 -7.34 -4.17
N VAL A 34 4.48 -6.35 -5.04
CA VAL A 34 4.95 -5.01 -4.75
C VAL A 34 4.14 -4.40 -3.62
N VAL A 35 2.83 -4.60 -3.64
CA VAL A 35 1.95 -4.08 -2.59
C VAL A 35 2.34 -4.69 -1.25
N GLU A 36 2.54 -5.99 -1.23
CA GLU A 36 2.93 -6.68 0.00
C GLU A 36 4.27 -6.17 0.52
N TYR A 37 5.21 -5.96 -0.39
CA TYR A 37 6.51 -5.43 -0.01
C TYR A 37 6.38 -4.05 0.66
N VAL A 38 5.59 -3.19 0.07
CA VAL A 38 5.39 -1.85 0.61
C VAL A 38 4.76 -1.93 2.00
N ILE A 39 3.77 -2.78 2.16
CA ILE A 39 3.11 -2.93 3.45
C ILE A 39 4.07 -3.46 4.50
N ASN A 40 4.92 -4.42 4.13
CA ASN A 40 5.89 -4.97 5.08
C ASN A 40 6.94 -3.95 5.48
N GLU A 41 7.36 -3.11 4.55
CA GLU A 41 8.43 -2.15 4.83
C GLU A 41 7.92 -0.91 5.55
N PHE A 42 6.74 -0.45 5.20
CA PHE A 42 6.24 0.82 5.71
C PHE A 42 5.01 0.68 6.58
N GLY A 43 4.35 -0.46 6.52
CA GLY A 43 3.09 -0.64 7.25
C GLY A 43 3.25 -0.68 8.75
N GLU A 44 4.45 -0.92 9.24
CA GLU A 44 4.69 -0.97 10.68
C GLU A 44 4.42 0.36 11.35
N ASP A 45 4.68 1.44 10.61
CA ASP A 45 4.47 2.78 11.15
C ASP A 45 3.00 3.18 11.09
N VAL A 46 2.20 2.48 10.32
CA VAL A 46 0.80 2.82 10.10
C VAL A 46 -0.05 1.62 10.44
N MET A 47 0.10 1.08 11.61
CA MET A 47 -0.68 -0.06 12.00
C MET A 47 -2.10 0.36 12.32
N PRO A 48 -3.10 -0.32 11.75
CA PRO A 48 -4.48 -0.04 12.13
C PRO A 48 -4.66 -0.43 13.59
N ALA A 49 -5.18 0.46 14.34
CA ALA A 49 -5.35 0.25 15.78
C ALA A 49 -6.31 -0.89 16.09
#